data_18605766f0327bea4b91d29b2893deca
#
_entry.id   18605766f0327bea4b91d29b2893deca
#
_cell.length_a   1.000
_cell.length_b   1.000
_cell.length_c   1.000
_cell.angle_alpha   90.00
_cell.angle_beta   90.00
_cell.angle_gamma   90.00
#
_symmetry.space_group_name_H-M   'P 1'
#
loop_
_entity.id
_entity.type
_entity.pdbx_description
1 polymer ?
#
loop_
_entity_poly.entity_id
_entity_poly.type
_entity_poly.pdbx_seq_one_letter_code
_entity_poly.pdbx_strand_id
1 'polypeptide(L)'
;MNRLGAERRPFLFVIDYKQEQVIVEEPDQIDSEALLYNLDGVTNVATASRMNDRENRTSAIRWETYPITQSAYADSFHKVVGHIRAGNSYLVNLTCATPVRTDLSLKDVFVSSEARYKLWMKDRFVVFSPEIFVKIRDEHIYSYPMKGTIDATLPDARRRILEDPKETAEHATIVDLIRNDLSMVATEVMVTRYRYIDELPTHLGALLQVSSEIRGRLAGGWQAEVGDLFFRLLPAGSITGAPKKKTMEIIAEAETYERGFYTGVMGYFDGNSLDSAVMIRFLEQQAD
;
A
#
# COMPACT_ATOMS: atom_id res chain seq x y z
N MET A 1 11.00 -16.25 3.70
CA MET A 1 10.84 -15.32 4.82
C MET A 1 11.16 -15.97 6.17
N ASN A 2 10.44 -17.01 6.62
CA ASN A 2 10.63 -17.63 7.97
C ASN A 2 12.07 -18.04 8.27
N ARG A 3 12.75 -18.74 7.33
CA ARG A 3 14.14 -19.14 7.51
C ARG A 3 15.07 -17.95 7.72
N LEU A 4 15.01 -16.93 6.84
CA LEU A 4 15.83 -15.71 6.97
C LEU A 4 15.50 -14.94 8.25
N GLY A 5 14.22 -14.88 8.61
CA GLY A 5 13.78 -14.26 9.87
C GLY A 5 14.34 -14.98 11.10
N ALA A 6 14.29 -16.31 11.14
CA ALA A 6 14.88 -17.12 12.22
C ALA A 6 16.40 -16.90 12.35
N GLU A 7 17.09 -16.75 11.22
CA GLU A 7 18.52 -16.45 11.12
C GLU A 7 18.86 -14.98 11.37
N ARG A 8 17.86 -14.11 11.57
CA ARG A 8 18.02 -12.65 11.71
C ARG A 8 18.74 -11.99 10.52
N ARG A 9 18.60 -12.59 9.33
CA ARG A 9 19.19 -12.05 8.10
C ARG A 9 18.25 -11.03 7.47
N PRO A 10 18.74 -9.86 7.08
CA PRO A 10 17.92 -8.85 6.39
C PRO A 10 17.41 -9.37 5.04
N PHE A 11 16.18 -8.97 4.69
CA PHE A 11 15.63 -9.24 3.37
C PHE A 11 14.58 -8.22 2.96
N LEU A 12 14.51 -7.98 1.65
CA LEU A 12 13.40 -7.34 0.95
C LEU A 12 12.37 -8.42 0.60
N PHE A 13 11.09 -8.09 0.64
CA PHE A 13 10.04 -8.97 0.12
C PHE A 13 8.97 -8.20 -0.64
N VAL A 14 8.36 -8.88 -1.60
CA VAL A 14 7.21 -8.41 -2.37
C VAL A 14 6.23 -9.58 -2.49
N ILE A 15 4.96 -9.37 -2.13
CA ILE A 15 3.90 -10.38 -2.17
C ILE A 15 2.75 -9.80 -2.98
N ASP A 16 2.25 -10.54 -3.97
CA ASP A 16 1.11 -10.15 -4.78
C ASP A 16 -0.21 -10.21 -4.01
N TYR A 17 -1.28 -9.66 -4.61
CA TYR A 17 -2.60 -9.59 -3.98
C TYR A 17 -3.19 -10.97 -3.62
N LYS A 18 -2.98 -11.98 -4.48
CA LYS A 18 -3.49 -13.34 -4.28
C LYS A 18 -2.57 -14.22 -3.42
N GLN A 19 -1.38 -13.74 -3.04
CA GLN A 19 -0.36 -14.49 -2.29
C GLN A 19 0.18 -15.71 -3.06
N GLU A 20 0.13 -15.67 -4.38
CA GLU A 20 0.61 -16.70 -5.28
C GLU A 20 2.06 -16.46 -5.73
N GLN A 21 2.48 -15.19 -5.79
CA GLN A 21 3.81 -14.77 -6.17
C GLN A 21 4.49 -14.06 -5.00
N VAL A 22 5.60 -14.62 -4.55
CA VAL A 22 6.40 -14.07 -3.45
C VAL A 22 7.84 -13.93 -3.92
N ILE A 23 8.38 -12.73 -3.83
CA ILE A 23 9.78 -12.41 -4.10
C ILE A 23 10.43 -12.12 -2.75
N VAL A 24 11.56 -12.75 -2.47
CA VAL A 24 12.35 -12.53 -1.24
C VAL A 24 13.80 -12.48 -1.64
N GLU A 25 14.44 -11.34 -1.41
CA GLU A 25 15.83 -11.10 -1.79
C GLU A 25 16.64 -10.56 -0.61
N GLU A 26 17.83 -11.05 -0.42
CA GLU A 26 18.77 -10.47 0.52
C GLU A 26 19.41 -9.22 -0.11
N PRO A 27 19.60 -8.11 0.65
CA PRO A 27 19.98 -6.81 0.08
C PRO A 27 21.28 -6.83 -0.74
N ASP A 28 22.24 -7.65 -0.33
CA ASP A 28 23.53 -7.84 -1.00
C ASP A 28 23.47 -8.72 -2.27
N GLN A 29 22.35 -9.40 -2.50
CA GLN A 29 22.08 -10.20 -3.70
C GLN A 29 21.22 -9.48 -4.73
N ILE A 30 20.69 -8.29 -4.39
CA ILE A 30 19.81 -7.53 -5.29
C ILE A 30 20.64 -6.89 -6.41
N ASP A 31 20.34 -7.30 -7.65
CA ASP A 31 20.85 -6.60 -8.84
C ASP A 31 20.11 -5.27 -9.02
N SER A 32 20.83 -4.16 -8.89
CA SER A 32 20.28 -2.81 -9.06
C SER A 32 19.85 -2.48 -10.49
N GLU A 33 20.24 -3.29 -11.49
CA GLU A 33 19.71 -3.18 -12.84
C GLU A 33 18.38 -3.94 -13.05
N ALA A 34 17.99 -4.76 -12.07
CA ALA A 34 16.73 -5.50 -12.09
C ALA A 34 15.71 -4.99 -11.05
N LEU A 35 16.16 -4.51 -9.90
CA LEU A 35 15.30 -4.05 -8.82
C LEU A 35 15.91 -2.84 -8.09
N LEU A 36 15.14 -1.74 -8.05
CA LEU A 36 15.44 -0.55 -7.23
C LEU A 36 14.36 -0.34 -6.19
N TYR A 37 14.76 0.07 -5.00
CA TYR A 37 13.79 0.38 -3.93
C TYR A 37 14.25 1.54 -3.04
N ASN A 38 13.27 2.17 -2.42
CA ASN A 38 13.41 3.05 -1.26
C ASN A 38 12.20 2.82 -0.36
N LEU A 39 12.43 2.19 0.78
CA LEU A 39 11.40 1.87 1.77
C LEU A 39 11.70 2.65 3.04
N ASP A 40 11.07 3.81 3.19
CA ASP A 40 11.22 4.72 4.34
C ASP A 40 12.71 5.07 4.65
N GLY A 41 13.52 5.25 3.60
CA GLY A 41 14.94 5.58 3.71
C GLY A 41 15.91 4.38 3.54
N VAL A 42 15.45 3.15 3.68
CA VAL A 42 16.24 1.95 3.33
C VAL A 42 16.23 1.79 1.82
N THR A 43 17.40 1.88 1.18
CA THR A 43 17.47 1.96 -0.28
C THR A 43 18.75 1.35 -0.85
N ASN A 44 18.67 0.81 -2.07
CA ASN A 44 19.81 0.43 -2.90
C ASN A 44 20.14 1.47 -4.00
N VAL A 45 19.44 2.61 -4.01
CA VAL A 45 19.70 3.68 -4.99
C VAL A 45 20.89 4.50 -4.58
N ALA A 46 21.93 4.54 -5.43
CA ALA A 46 23.13 5.36 -5.20
C ALA A 46 22.77 6.85 -5.12
N THR A 47 23.39 7.57 -4.18
CA THR A 47 23.12 9.01 -3.94
C THR A 47 23.40 9.88 -5.17
N ALA A 48 24.38 9.50 -6.01
CA ALA A 48 24.74 10.21 -7.23
C ALA A 48 23.68 10.14 -8.35
N SER A 49 22.87 9.08 -8.39
CA SER A 49 21.81 8.92 -9.40
C SER A 49 20.61 9.85 -9.18
N ARG A 50 20.47 10.40 -7.98
CA ARG A 50 19.34 11.29 -7.65
C ARG A 50 19.44 12.69 -8.27
N MET A 51 20.61 13.14 -8.68
CA MET A 51 20.84 14.53 -9.13
C MET A 51 20.95 14.70 -10.64
N ASN A 52 21.44 13.71 -11.39
CA ASN A 52 21.79 13.91 -12.79
C ASN A 52 20.64 13.77 -13.80
N ASP A 53 19.57 13.06 -13.48
CA ASP A 53 18.51 12.76 -14.46
C ASP A 53 17.38 13.81 -14.51
N ARG A 54 17.25 14.66 -13.49
CA ARG A 54 16.23 15.74 -13.47
C ARG A 54 16.56 16.92 -14.39
N GLU A 55 17.86 17.22 -14.59
CA GLU A 55 18.29 18.45 -15.31
C GLU A 55 18.35 18.29 -16.84
N ASN A 56 18.29 17.08 -17.38
CA ASN A 56 18.56 16.84 -18.81
C ASN A 56 17.32 16.69 -19.71
N ARG A 57 16.10 16.73 -19.18
CA ARG A 57 14.89 16.62 -20.02
C ARG A 57 14.34 18.01 -20.41
N THR A 58 14.59 18.43 -21.65
CA THR A 58 14.07 19.67 -22.23
C THR A 58 12.74 19.47 -22.99
N SER A 59 12.32 18.23 -23.23
CA SER A 59 11.06 17.91 -23.93
C SER A 59 9.88 17.72 -22.99
N ALA A 60 8.70 18.18 -23.38
CA ALA A 60 7.47 17.90 -22.65
C ALA A 60 7.20 16.39 -22.57
N ILE A 61 6.94 15.86 -21.38
CA ILE A 61 6.62 14.44 -21.18
C ILE A 61 5.26 14.15 -21.81
N ARG A 62 5.19 13.14 -22.67
CA ARG A 62 3.94 12.62 -23.17
C ARG A 62 3.33 11.69 -22.11
N TRP A 63 2.09 12.01 -21.72
CA TRP A 63 1.33 11.19 -20.77
C TRP A 63 -0.14 11.19 -21.18
N GLU A 64 -0.60 10.07 -21.70
CA GLU A 64 -1.97 9.87 -22.18
C GLU A 64 -2.64 8.74 -21.40
N THR A 65 -3.84 8.96 -20.91
CA THR A 65 -4.62 7.98 -20.15
C THR A 65 -5.88 7.58 -20.89
N TYR A 66 -6.23 6.31 -20.83
CA TYR A 66 -7.39 5.71 -21.49
C TYR A 66 -8.28 5.02 -20.46
N PRO A 67 -9.04 5.77 -19.64
CA PRO A 67 -9.89 5.18 -18.61
C PRO A 67 -11.00 4.36 -19.21
N ILE A 68 -11.51 3.37 -18.48
CA ILE A 68 -12.67 2.59 -18.87
C ILE A 68 -13.89 3.49 -19.07
N THR A 69 -14.84 3.07 -19.88
CA THR A 69 -16.09 3.83 -20.10
C THR A 69 -16.93 3.87 -18.82
N GLN A 70 -17.76 4.92 -18.70
CA GLN A 70 -18.70 5.02 -17.58
C GLN A 70 -19.65 3.81 -17.48
N SER A 71 -20.06 3.25 -18.62
CA SER A 71 -20.90 2.05 -18.66
C SER A 71 -20.19 0.84 -18.08
N ALA A 72 -18.95 0.57 -18.53
CA ALA A 72 -18.15 -0.55 -18.00
C ALA A 72 -17.88 -0.43 -16.51
N TYR A 73 -17.60 0.78 -16.03
CA TYR A 73 -17.47 1.04 -14.58
C TYR A 73 -18.80 0.79 -13.84
N ALA A 74 -19.90 1.27 -14.40
CA ALA A 74 -21.23 1.12 -13.79
C ALA A 74 -21.63 -0.37 -13.64
N ASP A 75 -21.29 -1.23 -14.61
CA ASP A 75 -21.56 -2.66 -14.52
C ASP A 75 -20.84 -3.30 -13.34
N SER A 76 -19.53 -3.02 -13.15
CA SER A 76 -18.75 -3.47 -12.00
C SER A 76 -19.29 -2.89 -10.68
N PHE A 77 -19.59 -1.61 -10.67
CA PHE A 77 -20.13 -0.90 -9.50
C PHE A 77 -21.49 -1.48 -9.05
N HIS A 78 -22.40 -1.76 -9.99
CA HIS A 78 -23.72 -2.31 -9.66
C HIS A 78 -23.62 -3.72 -9.08
N LYS A 79 -22.69 -4.56 -9.53
CA LYS A 79 -22.41 -5.87 -8.90
C LYS A 79 -22.02 -5.69 -7.44
N VAL A 80 -21.04 -4.83 -7.16
CA VAL A 80 -20.59 -4.54 -5.79
C VAL A 80 -21.72 -4.01 -4.92
N VAL A 81 -22.49 -3.02 -5.40
CA VAL A 81 -23.62 -2.45 -4.66
C VAL A 81 -24.71 -3.50 -4.41
N GLY A 82 -24.96 -4.41 -5.37
CA GLY A 82 -25.86 -5.54 -5.20
C GLY A 82 -25.45 -6.43 -4.03
N HIS A 83 -24.18 -6.78 -3.93
CA HIS A 83 -23.64 -7.56 -2.82
C HIS A 83 -23.71 -6.83 -1.47
N ILE A 84 -23.41 -5.52 -1.45
CA ILE A 84 -23.54 -4.71 -0.22
C ILE A 84 -24.99 -4.66 0.25
N ARG A 85 -25.95 -4.42 -0.66
CA ARG A 85 -27.40 -4.41 -0.32
C ARG A 85 -27.92 -5.76 0.14
N ALA A 86 -27.35 -6.85 -0.36
CA ALA A 86 -27.67 -8.21 0.08
C ALA A 86 -26.99 -8.58 1.42
N GLY A 87 -26.18 -7.69 2.03
CA GLY A 87 -25.49 -7.94 3.28
C GLY A 87 -24.26 -8.84 3.17
N ASN A 88 -23.77 -9.08 1.95
CA ASN A 88 -22.60 -9.93 1.71
C ASN A 88 -21.26 -9.24 2.07
N SER A 89 -21.23 -7.92 2.06
CA SER A 89 -20.09 -7.11 2.44
C SER A 89 -20.54 -5.76 2.98
N TYR A 90 -19.70 -5.13 3.81
CA TYR A 90 -19.95 -3.78 4.36
C TYR A 90 -19.10 -2.73 3.65
N LEU A 91 -17.95 -3.13 3.16
CA LEU A 91 -16.97 -2.28 2.51
C LEU A 91 -16.28 -3.09 1.42
N VAL A 92 -16.19 -2.52 0.22
CA VAL A 92 -15.47 -3.11 -0.92
C VAL A 92 -14.61 -2.03 -1.57
N ASN A 93 -13.34 -2.31 -1.77
CA ASN A 93 -12.46 -1.47 -2.55
C ASN A 93 -12.45 -1.96 -4.02
N LEU A 94 -13.38 -1.42 -4.82
CA LEU A 94 -13.47 -1.70 -6.27
C LEU A 94 -12.43 -0.87 -7.01
N THR A 95 -11.65 -1.51 -7.88
CA THR A 95 -10.60 -0.85 -8.66
C THR A 95 -10.74 -1.12 -10.15
N CYS A 96 -10.11 -0.25 -10.97
CA CYS A 96 -10.11 -0.34 -12.42
C CYS A 96 -8.71 -0.03 -12.94
N ALA A 97 -8.21 -0.85 -13.85
CA ALA A 97 -6.99 -0.55 -14.57
C ALA A 97 -7.24 0.55 -15.61
N THR A 98 -6.32 1.51 -15.69
CA THR A 98 -6.35 2.58 -16.70
C THR A 98 -5.10 2.45 -17.56
N PRO A 99 -5.22 2.07 -18.84
CA PRO A 99 -4.10 2.06 -19.78
C PRO A 99 -3.47 3.46 -19.89
N VAL A 100 -2.14 3.49 -19.93
CA VAL A 100 -1.34 4.71 -20.04
C VAL A 100 -0.36 4.56 -21.20
N ARG A 101 -0.22 5.59 -22.04
CA ARG A 101 0.85 5.73 -23.00
C ARG A 101 1.77 6.86 -22.58
N THR A 102 3.05 6.57 -22.50
CA THR A 102 4.07 7.54 -22.12
C THR A 102 5.39 7.25 -22.85
N ASP A 103 6.22 8.26 -22.99
CA ASP A 103 7.60 8.15 -23.48
C ASP A 103 8.61 7.85 -22.35
N LEU A 104 8.12 7.72 -21.09
CA LEU A 104 8.92 7.36 -19.95
C LEU A 104 9.01 5.85 -19.78
N SER A 105 10.22 5.33 -19.53
CA SER A 105 10.34 3.98 -18.98
C SER A 105 9.88 3.94 -17.52
N LEU A 106 9.51 2.77 -17.01
CA LEU A 106 9.17 2.61 -15.59
C LEU A 106 10.34 3.01 -14.67
N LYS A 107 11.59 2.81 -15.11
CA LYS A 107 12.79 3.26 -14.38
C LYS A 107 12.89 4.79 -14.34
N ASP A 108 12.58 5.48 -15.44
CA ASP A 108 12.51 6.95 -15.46
C ASP A 108 11.47 7.48 -14.49
N VAL A 109 10.29 6.87 -14.46
CA VAL A 109 9.21 7.23 -13.52
C VAL A 109 9.67 7.01 -12.08
N PHE A 110 10.37 5.91 -11.79
CA PHE A 110 10.92 5.64 -10.46
C PHE A 110 11.93 6.72 -10.03
N VAL A 111 12.86 7.08 -10.91
CA VAL A 111 13.93 8.05 -10.58
C VAL A 111 13.37 9.45 -10.38
N SER A 112 12.43 9.88 -11.24
CA SER A 112 11.86 11.23 -11.21
C SER A 112 10.81 11.45 -10.10
N SER A 113 10.30 10.39 -9.48
CA SER A 113 9.24 10.49 -8.47
C SER A 113 9.78 10.46 -7.04
N GLU A 114 9.07 11.13 -6.14
CA GLU A 114 9.31 11.08 -4.70
C GLU A 114 8.15 10.38 -4.00
N ALA A 115 8.47 9.39 -3.18
CA ALA A 115 7.52 8.70 -2.32
C ALA A 115 8.25 8.10 -1.12
N ARG A 116 7.52 7.95 -0.02
CA ARG A 116 8.02 7.32 1.20
C ARG A 116 8.43 5.88 0.96
N TYR A 117 7.60 5.14 0.23
CA TYR A 117 7.85 3.77 -0.20
C TYR A 117 7.76 3.71 -1.71
N LYS A 118 8.83 3.35 -2.37
CA LYS A 118 8.85 3.12 -3.81
C LYS A 118 9.72 1.95 -4.20
N LEU A 119 9.28 1.23 -5.21
CA LEU A 119 9.99 0.09 -5.76
C LEU A 119 9.79 0.06 -7.27
N TRP A 120 10.84 -0.22 -7.99
CA TRP A 120 10.83 -0.52 -9.42
C TRP A 120 11.37 -1.93 -9.65
N MET A 121 10.66 -2.70 -10.42
CA MET A 121 11.08 -4.02 -10.91
C MET A 121 11.12 -3.97 -12.43
N LYS A 122 12.29 -4.28 -12.99
CA LYS A 122 12.53 -4.22 -14.43
C LYS A 122 11.49 -5.03 -15.19
N ASP A 123 10.99 -4.43 -16.29
CA ASP A 123 10.04 -5.02 -17.21
C ASP A 123 8.75 -5.54 -16.56
N ARG A 124 8.45 -5.11 -15.34
CA ARG A 124 7.26 -5.52 -14.60
C ARG A 124 6.45 -4.35 -14.09
N PHE A 125 6.93 -3.62 -13.10
CA PHE A 125 6.15 -2.53 -12.51
C PHE A 125 7.01 -1.49 -11.78
N VAL A 126 6.37 -0.36 -11.49
CA VAL A 126 6.84 0.64 -10.51
C VAL A 126 5.71 1.03 -9.59
N VAL A 127 6.02 1.24 -8.31
CA VAL A 127 5.05 1.57 -7.27
C VAL A 127 5.53 2.70 -6.38
N PHE A 128 4.57 3.55 -5.95
CA PHE A 128 4.78 4.69 -5.05
C PHE A 128 3.73 4.67 -3.97
N SER A 129 4.04 4.13 -2.80
CA SER A 129 3.04 4.02 -1.75
C SER A 129 3.20 5.07 -0.66
N PRO A 130 2.12 5.74 -0.27
CA PRO A 130 2.06 6.51 0.95
C PRO A 130 1.60 5.66 2.16
N GLU A 131 1.06 4.46 1.91
CA GLU A 131 0.32 3.67 2.91
C GLU A 131 1.18 2.59 3.54
N ILE A 132 1.43 2.73 4.84
CA ILE A 132 2.06 1.70 5.65
C ILE A 132 1.08 0.52 5.77
N PHE A 133 1.56 -0.70 5.50
CA PHE A 133 0.80 -1.90 5.81
C PHE A 133 0.93 -2.24 7.29
N VAL A 134 2.10 -2.69 7.71
CA VAL A 134 2.45 -2.88 9.13
C VAL A 134 3.92 -2.55 9.36
N LYS A 135 4.22 -2.10 10.58
CA LYS A 135 5.58 -2.00 11.12
C LYS A 135 5.71 -2.91 12.32
N ILE A 136 6.86 -3.57 12.47
CA ILE A 136 7.14 -4.37 13.65
C ILE A 136 8.43 -3.85 14.27
N ARG A 137 8.37 -3.52 15.57
CA ARG A 137 9.51 -3.09 16.38
C ARG A 137 9.26 -3.45 17.85
N ASP A 138 10.30 -3.83 18.55
CA ASP A 138 10.24 -4.14 19.99
C ASP A 138 9.09 -5.09 20.36
N GLU A 139 8.94 -6.20 19.61
CA GLU A 139 7.87 -7.21 19.77
C GLU A 139 6.44 -6.66 19.59
N HIS A 140 6.29 -5.46 19.05
CA HIS A 140 4.99 -4.89 18.75
C HIS A 140 4.78 -4.71 17.25
N ILE A 141 3.58 -5.08 16.79
CA ILE A 141 3.10 -4.79 15.45
C ILE A 141 2.22 -3.54 15.49
N TYR A 142 2.44 -2.65 14.52
CA TYR A 142 1.72 -1.39 14.39
C TYR A 142 1.07 -1.32 13.01
N SER A 143 -0.12 -0.73 12.95
CA SER A 143 -0.73 -0.27 11.69
C SER A 143 -1.27 1.15 11.87
N TYR A 144 -1.32 1.87 10.74
CA TYR A 144 -1.64 3.30 10.72
C TYR A 144 -2.76 3.58 9.71
N PRO A 145 -4.01 3.12 9.99
CA PRO A 145 -5.12 3.39 9.10
C PRO A 145 -5.34 4.89 8.90
N MET A 146 -5.53 5.26 7.63
CA MET A 146 -5.71 6.64 7.20
C MET A 146 -7.02 6.77 6.44
N LYS A 147 -7.86 7.74 6.82
CA LYS A 147 -9.08 8.11 6.09
C LYS A 147 -9.38 9.59 6.28
N GLY A 148 -9.81 10.22 5.20
CA GLY A 148 -10.09 11.65 5.18
C GLY A 148 -8.84 12.47 4.91
N THR A 149 -8.92 13.28 3.85
CA THR A 149 -7.87 14.22 3.46
C THR A 149 -8.52 15.53 3.07
N ILE A 150 -7.95 16.65 3.51
CA ILE A 150 -8.43 17.99 3.20
C ILE A 150 -7.26 18.92 2.91
N ASP A 151 -7.45 19.90 2.05
CA ASP A 151 -6.47 20.96 1.80
C ASP A 151 -6.24 21.76 3.09
N ALA A 152 -4.98 21.85 3.54
CA ALA A 152 -4.60 22.55 4.76
C ALA A 152 -4.84 24.08 4.69
N THR A 153 -4.94 24.64 3.50
CA THR A 153 -5.16 26.09 3.28
C THR A 153 -6.62 26.51 3.47
N LEU A 154 -7.55 25.56 3.52
CA LEU A 154 -8.97 25.86 3.71
C LEU A 154 -9.23 26.39 5.13
N PRO A 155 -10.14 27.39 5.27
CA PRO A 155 -10.55 27.86 6.59
C PRO A 155 -11.07 26.71 7.46
N ASP A 156 -10.61 26.64 8.70
CA ASP A 156 -10.99 25.62 9.69
C ASP A 156 -10.78 24.16 9.23
N ALA A 157 -9.82 23.90 8.33
CA ALA A 157 -9.59 22.58 7.74
C ALA A 157 -9.50 21.47 8.79
N ARG A 158 -8.75 21.69 9.89
CA ARG A 158 -8.63 20.71 10.99
C ARG A 158 -9.97 20.36 11.63
N ARG A 159 -10.78 21.37 11.93
CA ARG A 159 -12.10 21.17 12.52
C ARG A 159 -13.04 20.46 11.54
N ARG A 160 -13.08 20.94 10.29
CA ARG A 160 -13.94 20.37 9.24
C ARG A 160 -13.71 18.89 9.02
N ILE A 161 -12.46 18.46 8.90
CA ILE A 161 -12.14 17.03 8.65
C ILE A 161 -12.43 16.16 9.87
N LEU A 162 -12.26 16.69 11.10
CA LEU A 162 -12.56 15.93 12.32
C LEU A 162 -14.06 15.85 12.64
N GLU A 163 -14.84 16.84 12.26
CA GLU A 163 -16.29 16.92 12.53
C GLU A 163 -17.13 16.33 11.39
N ASP A 164 -16.56 15.98 10.24
CA ASP A 164 -17.28 15.36 9.14
C ASP A 164 -17.86 14.00 9.55
N PRO A 165 -19.20 13.83 9.56
CA PRO A 165 -19.83 12.58 10.03
C PRO A 165 -19.52 11.38 9.14
N LYS A 166 -19.40 11.59 7.82
CA LYS A 166 -19.07 10.53 6.87
C LYS A 166 -17.65 10.04 7.08
N GLU A 167 -16.67 10.96 7.09
CA GLU A 167 -15.27 10.64 7.33
C GLU A 167 -15.06 9.98 8.70
N THR A 168 -15.82 10.41 9.71
CA THR A 168 -15.82 9.81 11.05
C THR A 168 -16.28 8.35 11.03
N ALA A 169 -17.37 8.05 10.34
CA ALA A 169 -17.92 6.69 10.25
C ALA A 169 -17.00 5.78 9.42
N GLU A 170 -16.48 6.27 8.30
CA GLU A 170 -15.52 5.52 7.47
C GLU A 170 -14.23 5.22 8.23
N HIS A 171 -13.71 6.19 8.99
CA HIS A 171 -12.51 6.02 9.78
C HIS A 171 -12.71 5.00 10.92
N ALA A 172 -13.85 5.05 11.61
CA ALA A 172 -14.19 4.06 12.64
C ALA A 172 -14.24 2.64 12.06
N THR A 173 -14.85 2.49 10.88
CA THR A 173 -14.96 1.19 10.19
C THR A 173 -13.59 0.63 9.82
N ILE A 174 -12.68 1.44 9.26
CA ILE A 174 -11.34 0.96 8.90
C ILE A 174 -10.48 0.66 10.12
N VAL A 175 -10.60 1.44 11.19
CA VAL A 175 -9.90 1.17 12.45
C VAL A 175 -10.34 -0.17 13.05
N ASP A 176 -11.64 -0.47 13.06
CA ASP A 176 -12.14 -1.75 13.57
C ASP A 176 -11.71 -2.92 12.69
N LEU A 177 -11.74 -2.77 11.37
CA LEU A 177 -11.24 -3.77 10.42
C LEU A 177 -9.77 -4.10 10.68
N ILE A 178 -8.91 -3.09 10.81
CA ILE A 178 -7.48 -3.30 11.05
C ILE A 178 -7.21 -3.87 12.44
N ARG A 179 -7.98 -3.49 13.47
CA ARG A 179 -7.92 -4.13 14.78
C ARG A 179 -8.19 -5.63 14.69
N ASN A 180 -9.23 -6.02 13.94
CA ASN A 180 -9.56 -7.43 13.73
C ASN A 180 -8.43 -8.15 12.98
N ASP A 181 -7.86 -7.56 11.94
CA ASP A 181 -6.73 -8.13 11.22
C ASP A 181 -5.53 -8.36 12.14
N LEU A 182 -5.12 -7.36 12.91
CA LEU A 182 -4.00 -7.51 13.85
C LEU A 182 -4.28 -8.55 14.95
N SER A 183 -5.53 -8.70 15.37
CA SER A 183 -5.92 -9.69 16.38
C SER A 183 -5.76 -11.15 15.92
N MET A 184 -5.59 -11.40 14.61
CA MET A 184 -5.28 -12.74 14.10
C MET A 184 -3.83 -13.17 14.39
N VAL A 185 -2.93 -12.22 14.63
CA VAL A 185 -1.49 -12.47 14.76
C VAL A 185 -0.88 -11.91 16.04
N ALA A 186 -1.61 -11.09 16.78
CA ALA A 186 -1.13 -10.38 17.97
C ALA A 186 -2.14 -10.44 19.12
N THR A 187 -1.66 -10.27 20.33
CA THR A 187 -2.44 -10.07 21.57
C THR A 187 -2.42 -8.61 21.98
N GLU A 188 -3.23 -8.23 22.96
CA GLU A 188 -3.27 -6.86 23.52
C GLU A 188 -3.46 -5.79 22.42
N VAL A 189 -4.28 -6.09 21.42
CA VAL A 189 -4.53 -5.16 20.30
C VAL A 189 -5.36 -3.98 20.77
N MET A 190 -4.80 -2.77 20.65
CA MET A 190 -5.43 -1.53 21.09
C MET A 190 -5.15 -0.36 20.14
N VAL A 191 -6.07 0.59 20.12
CA VAL A 191 -5.86 1.89 19.47
C VAL A 191 -5.10 2.79 20.43
N THR A 192 -3.84 3.10 20.12
CA THR A 192 -2.97 3.93 20.98
C THR A 192 -3.16 5.42 20.71
N ARG A 193 -3.50 5.78 19.48
CA ARG A 193 -3.85 7.15 19.08
C ARG A 193 -5.02 7.10 18.12
N TYR A 194 -6.10 7.82 18.43
CA TYR A 194 -7.31 7.81 17.60
C TYR A 194 -7.53 9.17 16.94
N ARG A 195 -7.71 9.15 15.61
CA ARG A 195 -8.05 10.31 14.77
C ARG A 195 -7.16 11.54 15.02
N TYR A 196 -5.85 11.36 14.94
CA TYR A 196 -4.90 12.47 14.93
C TYR A 196 -4.68 12.97 13.48
N ILE A 197 -4.20 14.19 13.37
CA ILE A 197 -3.96 14.82 12.06
C ILE A 197 -2.47 14.78 11.76
N ASP A 198 -2.14 14.19 10.61
CA ASP A 198 -0.85 14.31 9.95
C ASP A 198 -0.92 15.43 8.89
N GLU A 199 0.11 16.23 8.82
CA GLU A 199 0.28 17.23 7.77
C GLU A 199 1.25 16.70 6.71
N LEU A 200 0.75 16.56 5.47
CA LEU A 200 1.47 16.00 4.35
C LEU A 200 1.86 17.11 3.37
N PRO A 201 3.14 17.46 3.26
CA PRO A 201 3.60 18.39 2.25
C PRO A 201 3.44 17.77 0.85
N THR A 202 2.93 18.54 -0.09
CA THR A 202 2.83 18.17 -1.51
C THR A 202 3.38 19.29 -2.38
N HIS A 203 3.60 19.01 -3.66
CA HIS A 203 4.04 20.04 -4.62
C HIS A 203 2.98 21.14 -4.89
N LEU A 204 1.74 20.93 -4.49
CA LEU A 204 0.63 21.90 -4.62
C LEU A 204 0.26 22.59 -3.29
N GLY A 205 0.96 22.26 -2.19
CA GLY A 205 0.65 22.75 -0.85
C GLY A 205 0.63 21.64 0.19
N ALA A 206 0.09 21.90 1.36
CA ALA A 206 -0.04 20.90 2.42
C ALA A 206 -1.45 20.30 2.46
N LEU A 207 -1.52 19.01 2.73
CA LEU A 207 -2.77 18.31 2.99
C LEU A 207 -2.81 17.87 4.46
N LEU A 208 -3.98 17.97 5.08
CA LEU A 208 -4.25 17.36 6.38
C LEU A 208 -4.89 15.99 6.16
N GLN A 209 -4.36 14.97 6.82
CA GLN A 209 -4.85 13.61 6.77
C GLN A 209 -5.18 13.11 8.18
N VAL A 210 -6.34 12.46 8.33
CA VAL A 210 -6.71 11.83 9.60
C VAL A 210 -6.17 10.41 9.64
N SER A 211 -5.38 10.13 10.67
CA SER A 211 -4.75 8.84 10.92
C SER A 211 -5.11 8.32 12.31
N SER A 212 -5.01 7.00 12.50
CA SER A 212 -4.99 6.38 13.82
C SER A 212 -3.79 5.45 13.94
N GLU A 213 -3.35 5.15 15.15
CA GLU A 213 -2.32 4.16 15.42
C GLU A 213 -2.93 3.00 16.20
N ILE A 214 -2.75 1.79 15.69
CA ILE A 214 -3.16 0.54 16.30
C ILE A 214 -1.90 -0.25 16.60
N ARG A 215 -1.82 -0.80 17.81
CA ARG A 215 -0.70 -1.62 18.25
C ARG A 215 -1.20 -2.95 18.78
N GLY A 216 -0.47 -4.03 18.48
CA GLY A 216 -0.62 -5.35 19.09
C GLY A 216 0.72 -5.88 19.56
N ARG A 217 0.72 -6.84 20.50
CA ARG A 217 1.93 -7.53 20.97
C ARG A 217 2.06 -8.87 20.26
N LEU A 218 3.20 -9.09 19.64
CA LEU A 218 3.57 -10.37 19.01
C LEU A 218 4.14 -11.35 20.06
N ALA A 219 4.06 -12.63 19.75
CA ALA A 219 4.75 -13.65 20.53
C ALA A 219 6.27 -13.49 20.37
N GLY A 220 7.02 -13.87 21.41
CA GLY A 220 8.48 -13.90 21.32
C GLY A 220 8.94 -14.86 20.21
N GLY A 221 9.98 -14.46 19.46
CA GLY A 221 10.47 -15.25 18.33
C GLY A 221 9.68 -15.11 17.03
N TRP A 222 8.78 -14.12 16.92
CA TRP A 222 7.96 -13.82 15.74
C TRP A 222 8.75 -13.80 14.42
N GLN A 223 10.04 -13.50 14.48
CA GLN A 223 10.91 -13.46 13.30
C GLN A 223 10.98 -14.79 12.57
N ALA A 224 10.94 -15.91 13.30
CA ALA A 224 10.92 -17.24 12.72
C ALA A 224 9.59 -17.57 12.01
N GLU A 225 8.53 -16.81 12.27
CA GLU A 225 7.20 -16.98 11.71
C GLU A 225 6.75 -15.77 10.85
N VAL A 226 7.68 -14.89 10.47
CA VAL A 226 7.37 -13.64 9.79
C VAL A 226 6.59 -13.83 8.47
N GLY A 227 6.88 -14.90 7.73
CA GLY A 227 6.13 -15.25 6.52
C GLY A 227 4.70 -15.64 6.85
N ASP A 228 4.49 -16.53 7.81
CA ASP A 228 3.16 -16.99 8.23
C ASP A 228 2.31 -15.84 8.79
N LEU A 229 2.97 -14.90 9.50
CA LEU A 229 2.33 -13.68 10.00
C LEU A 229 1.76 -12.87 8.83
N PHE A 230 2.56 -12.63 7.78
CA PHE A 230 2.10 -11.90 6.60
C PHE A 230 0.98 -12.63 5.86
N PHE A 231 1.09 -13.94 5.65
CA PHE A 231 0.06 -14.73 4.99
C PHE A 231 -1.27 -14.75 5.75
N ARG A 232 -1.25 -14.63 7.07
CA ARG A 232 -2.48 -14.48 7.88
C ARG A 232 -3.09 -13.08 7.75
N LEU A 233 -2.28 -12.05 7.65
CA LEU A 233 -2.76 -10.65 7.52
C LEU A 233 -3.28 -10.31 6.13
N LEU A 234 -2.74 -10.97 5.08
CA LEU A 234 -3.07 -10.65 3.68
C LEU A 234 -4.39 -11.27 3.21
N PRO A 235 -5.01 -10.68 2.16
CA PRO A 235 -4.71 -9.35 1.63
C PRO A 235 -5.02 -8.25 2.64
N ALA A 236 -4.39 -7.07 2.48
CA ALA A 236 -4.62 -5.95 3.38
C ALA A 236 -6.08 -5.52 3.40
N GLY A 237 -6.66 -5.36 4.59
CA GLY A 237 -8.06 -5.00 4.76
C GLY A 237 -8.42 -3.65 4.15
N SER A 238 -7.49 -2.68 4.21
CA SER A 238 -7.68 -1.32 3.69
C SER A 238 -7.93 -1.26 2.18
N ILE A 239 -7.37 -2.21 1.42
CA ILE A 239 -7.51 -2.28 -0.05
C ILE A 239 -8.42 -3.42 -0.51
N THR A 240 -8.98 -4.17 0.39
CA THR A 240 -9.92 -5.27 0.09
C THR A 240 -11.32 -4.90 0.55
N GLY A 241 -11.52 -4.80 1.85
CA GLY A 241 -12.81 -4.55 2.51
C GLY A 241 -13.17 -5.61 3.54
N ALA A 242 -14.43 -5.66 3.94
CA ALA A 242 -14.90 -6.51 5.03
C ALA A 242 -16.30 -7.09 4.77
N PRO A 243 -16.55 -8.39 5.10
CA PRO A 243 -15.60 -9.41 5.59
C PRO A 243 -14.61 -9.84 4.50
N LYS A 244 -13.35 -10.01 4.84
CA LYS A 244 -12.24 -10.18 3.89
C LYS A 244 -12.47 -11.26 2.83
N LYS A 245 -12.76 -12.50 3.25
CA LYS A 245 -12.95 -13.64 2.32
C LYS A 245 -14.09 -13.39 1.31
N LYS A 246 -15.24 -12.95 1.79
CA LYS A 246 -16.40 -12.70 0.90
C LYS A 246 -16.16 -11.51 -0.02
N THR A 247 -15.46 -10.50 0.48
CA THR A 247 -15.11 -9.32 -0.32
C THR A 247 -14.13 -9.65 -1.44
N MET A 248 -13.16 -10.57 -1.22
CA MET A 248 -12.28 -11.07 -2.29
C MET A 248 -13.06 -11.76 -3.42
N GLU A 249 -14.07 -12.57 -3.08
CA GLU A 249 -14.95 -13.20 -4.08
C GLU A 249 -15.72 -12.15 -4.90
N ILE A 250 -16.26 -11.12 -4.23
CA ILE A 250 -16.96 -9.99 -4.88
C ILE A 250 -16.04 -9.21 -5.80
N ILE A 251 -14.81 -8.92 -5.37
CA ILE A 251 -13.80 -8.25 -6.19
C ILE A 251 -13.50 -9.09 -7.44
N ALA A 252 -13.26 -10.39 -7.29
CA ALA A 252 -12.98 -11.29 -8.41
C ALA A 252 -14.16 -11.39 -9.42
N GLU A 253 -15.39 -11.23 -8.96
CA GLU A 253 -16.58 -11.20 -9.83
C GLU A 253 -16.77 -9.84 -10.51
N ALA A 254 -16.43 -8.74 -9.82
CA ALA A 254 -16.75 -7.39 -10.27
C ALA A 254 -15.64 -6.76 -11.12
N GLU A 255 -14.37 -7.03 -10.81
CA GLU A 255 -13.23 -6.47 -11.56
C GLU A 255 -13.01 -7.25 -12.87
N THR A 256 -12.59 -6.52 -13.90
CA THR A 256 -12.38 -7.07 -15.26
C THR A 256 -10.92 -7.35 -15.58
N TYR A 257 -10.05 -7.31 -14.57
CA TYR A 257 -8.63 -7.55 -14.69
C TYR A 257 -8.07 -8.23 -13.44
N GLU A 258 -6.88 -8.79 -13.52
CA GLU A 258 -6.17 -9.36 -12.39
C GLU A 258 -5.30 -8.30 -11.73
N ARG A 259 -5.39 -8.15 -10.42
CA ARG A 259 -4.60 -7.16 -9.66
C ARG A 259 -3.10 -7.46 -9.67
N GLY A 260 -2.69 -8.73 -9.73
CA GLY A 260 -1.29 -9.12 -9.69
C GLY A 260 -0.57 -8.55 -8.46
N PHE A 261 0.50 -7.78 -8.68
CA PHE A 261 1.21 -7.09 -7.60
C PHE A 261 0.52 -5.80 -7.12
N TYR A 262 -0.35 -5.21 -7.92
CA TYR A 262 -1.16 -4.08 -7.45
C TYR A 262 -2.02 -4.49 -6.26
N THR A 263 -2.02 -3.68 -5.21
CA THR A 263 -2.66 -3.97 -3.91
C THR A 263 -2.07 -5.17 -3.13
N GLY A 264 -0.96 -5.72 -3.58
CA GLY A 264 -0.11 -6.57 -2.75
C GLY A 264 0.69 -5.75 -1.73
N VAL A 265 1.73 -6.33 -1.15
CA VAL A 265 2.59 -5.67 -0.17
C VAL A 265 4.06 -5.81 -0.50
N MET A 266 4.83 -4.80 -0.14
CA MET A 266 6.29 -4.83 -0.18
C MET A 266 6.83 -4.43 1.19
N GLY A 267 8.01 -4.91 1.56
CA GLY A 267 8.60 -4.56 2.84
C GLY A 267 10.05 -4.97 2.96
N TYR A 268 10.63 -4.53 4.06
CA TYR A 268 12.01 -4.80 4.43
C TYR A 268 12.10 -5.23 5.88
N PHE A 269 12.81 -6.32 6.11
CA PHE A 269 13.20 -6.81 7.42
C PHE A 269 14.69 -6.58 7.62
N ASP A 270 15.09 -5.92 8.70
CA ASP A 270 16.49 -5.56 8.97
C ASP A 270 17.22 -6.56 9.90
N GLY A 271 16.56 -7.66 10.26
CA GLY A 271 17.02 -8.64 11.25
C GLY A 271 16.36 -8.50 12.61
N ASN A 272 15.79 -7.33 12.94
CA ASN A 272 15.14 -7.06 14.22
C ASN A 272 13.77 -6.42 14.06
N SER A 273 13.65 -5.50 13.14
CA SER A 273 12.46 -4.71 12.85
C SER A 273 11.97 -4.97 11.43
N LEU A 274 10.71 -4.69 11.18
CA LEU A 274 10.12 -4.82 9.85
C LEU A 274 9.31 -3.56 9.52
N ASP A 275 9.45 -3.11 8.28
CA ASP A 275 8.63 -2.04 7.70
C ASP A 275 8.02 -2.51 6.39
N SER A 276 6.74 -2.22 6.16
CA SER A 276 6.04 -2.65 4.97
C SER A 276 4.97 -1.66 4.53
N ALA A 277 4.67 -1.69 3.23
CA ALA A 277 3.70 -0.83 2.59
C ALA A 277 2.78 -1.60 1.65
N VAL A 278 1.54 -1.15 1.53
CA VAL A 278 0.59 -1.64 0.54
C VAL A 278 0.98 -1.09 -0.83
N MET A 279 0.99 -1.92 -1.86
CA MET A 279 1.39 -1.50 -3.21
C MET A 279 0.24 -0.82 -3.96
N ILE A 280 0.09 0.48 -3.74
CA ILE A 280 -0.85 1.36 -4.43
C ILE A 280 -0.11 2.48 -5.18
N ARG A 281 -0.79 3.20 -6.09
CA ARG A 281 -0.17 4.14 -7.05
C ARG A 281 0.88 3.41 -7.89
N PHE A 282 0.38 2.56 -8.72
CA PHE A 282 1.10 1.48 -9.36
C PHE A 282 1.02 1.63 -10.88
N LEU A 283 2.15 1.42 -11.57
CA LEU A 283 2.21 1.30 -13.02
C LEU A 283 2.81 -0.05 -13.36
N GLU A 284 2.15 -0.79 -14.22
CA GLU A 284 2.56 -2.11 -14.66
C GLU A 284 2.88 -2.10 -16.17
N GLN A 285 3.99 -2.74 -16.52
CA GLN A 285 4.30 -2.98 -17.93
C GLN A 285 3.34 -4.04 -18.46
N GLN A 286 2.57 -3.72 -19.48
CA GLN A 286 1.81 -4.74 -20.21
C GLN A 286 2.69 -5.32 -21.31
N ALA A 287 2.58 -6.63 -21.51
CA ALA A 287 3.16 -7.28 -22.70
C ALA A 287 2.40 -6.78 -23.93
N ASP A 288 3.15 -6.37 -24.95
CA ASP A 288 2.60 -5.99 -26.27
C ASP A 288 1.84 -7.14 -26.93
#